data_e55ecc044545ea3f1c2ef912f3875098
#
_entry.id   e55ecc044545ea3f1c2ef912f3875098
#
_cell.length_a   1.000
_cell.length_b   1.000
_cell.length_c   1.000
_cell.angle_alpha   90.00
_cell.angle_beta   90.00
_cell.angle_gamma   90.00
#
_symmetry.space_group_name_H-M   'P 1'
#
loop_
_entity.id
_entity.type
_entity.pdbx_description
1 polymer ?
#
loop_
_entity_poly.entity_id
_entity_poly.type
_entity_poly.pdbx_seq_one_letter_code
_entity_poly.pdbx_strand_id
1 'polypeptide(L)'
;MILDVVVMTDKEEYIDPTIKVLNKCFGISEKTVREIVEEKPNSRYVILKKGIDYETAQKYNEIKNDTENYPNVKGIWLEDDYNRTYPYNTLASDVIGFTYSGNIGAIGIESAYNDVMTGTDGREYGYLDEDDTVEQNVKAAKNGNNVVTTIDITLQSIVEKYIQQFNEEHAGEEGSGVTGSKNTAVMIMNPNTGEILAEASYPNFDLNKPRDLSSIYSEEKWNAIDEKDQLNILSSIWRNFCVSDAFEPGVYDETIHCCSRIGDRNSYRR
;
A
#
# COMPACT_ATOMS: atom_id res chain seq x y z
N MET A 1 -11.66 -10.00 -10.09
CA MET A 1 -12.68 -10.66 -10.93
C MET A 1 -12.03 -11.26 -12.14
N ILE A 2 -12.38 -12.48 -12.43
CA ILE A 2 -11.74 -13.32 -13.44
C ILE A 2 -12.80 -13.80 -14.44
N LEU A 3 -12.40 -13.89 -15.70
CA LEU A 3 -13.18 -14.45 -16.78
C LEU A 3 -12.50 -15.75 -17.28
N ASP A 4 -13.25 -16.83 -17.29
CA ASP A 4 -12.93 -18.06 -18.03
C ASP A 4 -13.57 -17.96 -19.44
N VAL A 5 -12.75 -17.63 -20.40
CA VAL A 5 -13.20 -17.46 -21.79
C VAL A 5 -13.71 -18.79 -22.34
N VAL A 6 -13.07 -19.90 -22.00
CA VAL A 6 -13.47 -21.23 -22.49
C VAL A 6 -14.88 -21.59 -22.02
N VAL A 7 -15.18 -21.39 -20.74
CA VAL A 7 -16.52 -21.66 -20.19
C VAL A 7 -17.56 -20.69 -20.72
N MET A 8 -17.21 -19.41 -20.89
CA MET A 8 -18.12 -18.39 -21.43
C MET A 8 -18.48 -18.67 -22.90
N THR A 9 -17.54 -19.22 -23.69
CA THR A 9 -17.73 -19.47 -25.12
C THR A 9 -18.11 -20.91 -25.47
N ASP A 10 -18.27 -21.79 -24.45
CA ASP A 10 -18.66 -23.19 -24.64
C ASP A 10 -19.99 -23.32 -25.39
N LYS A 11 -20.91 -22.38 -25.14
CA LYS A 11 -22.17 -22.25 -25.89
C LYS A 11 -22.43 -20.80 -26.24
N GLU A 12 -22.95 -20.57 -27.46
CA GLU A 12 -23.29 -19.22 -27.94
C GLU A 12 -24.29 -18.50 -27.03
N GLU A 13 -25.21 -19.25 -26.41
CA GLU A 13 -26.24 -18.74 -25.48
C GLU A 13 -25.66 -18.16 -24.17
N TYR A 14 -24.40 -18.40 -23.83
CA TYR A 14 -23.75 -17.88 -22.62
C TYR A 14 -23.10 -16.49 -22.84
N ILE A 15 -22.74 -16.15 -24.07
CA ILE A 15 -21.93 -14.98 -24.40
C ILE A 15 -22.66 -13.67 -24.03
N ASP A 16 -23.80 -13.44 -24.64
CA ASP A 16 -24.54 -12.17 -24.47
C ASP A 16 -25.07 -11.95 -23.04
N PRO A 17 -25.64 -12.97 -22.32
CA PRO A 17 -26.03 -12.80 -20.94
C PRO A 17 -24.86 -12.50 -20.04
N THR A 18 -23.71 -13.15 -20.23
CA THR A 18 -22.50 -12.91 -19.47
C THR A 18 -21.96 -11.51 -19.69
N ILE A 19 -21.90 -11.04 -20.93
CA ILE A 19 -21.50 -9.66 -21.28
C ILE A 19 -22.43 -8.63 -20.63
N LYS A 20 -23.74 -8.86 -20.63
CA LYS A 20 -24.71 -7.95 -19.99
C LYS A 20 -24.48 -7.83 -18.49
N VAL A 21 -24.18 -8.93 -17.80
CA VAL A 21 -23.88 -8.93 -16.37
C VAL A 21 -22.54 -8.25 -16.09
N LEU A 22 -21.51 -8.49 -16.90
CA LEU A 22 -20.22 -7.81 -16.81
C LEU A 22 -20.35 -6.29 -16.95
N ASN A 23 -21.16 -5.84 -17.90
CA ASN A 23 -21.43 -4.42 -18.08
C ASN A 23 -22.25 -3.84 -16.91
N LYS A 24 -23.35 -4.50 -16.54
CA LYS A 24 -24.28 -4.03 -15.49
C LYS A 24 -23.62 -3.93 -14.12
N CYS A 25 -22.85 -4.95 -13.70
CA CYS A 25 -22.27 -5.01 -12.37
C CYS A 25 -20.91 -4.32 -12.29
N PHE A 26 -20.09 -4.44 -13.32
CA PHE A 26 -18.67 -4.05 -13.24
C PHE A 26 -18.30 -2.92 -14.21
N GLY A 27 -19.24 -2.47 -15.06
CA GLY A 27 -18.99 -1.40 -16.02
C GLY A 27 -18.07 -1.77 -17.17
N ILE A 28 -17.88 -3.07 -17.44
CA ILE A 28 -17.01 -3.54 -18.52
C ILE A 28 -17.77 -3.50 -19.84
N SER A 29 -17.19 -2.84 -20.85
CA SER A 29 -17.84 -2.69 -22.14
C SER A 29 -17.90 -4.00 -22.91
N GLU A 30 -18.98 -4.21 -23.68
CA GLU A 30 -19.12 -5.34 -24.59
C GLU A 30 -17.91 -5.46 -25.53
N LYS A 31 -17.45 -4.32 -26.06
CA LYS A 31 -16.30 -4.26 -26.98
C LYS A 31 -15.06 -4.88 -26.33
N THR A 32 -14.74 -4.49 -25.09
CA THR A 32 -13.59 -5.01 -24.35
C THR A 32 -13.69 -6.52 -24.15
N VAL A 33 -14.87 -7.03 -23.80
CA VAL A 33 -15.05 -8.47 -23.59
C VAL A 33 -14.88 -9.25 -24.89
N ARG A 34 -15.43 -8.76 -25.99
CA ARG A 34 -15.30 -9.41 -27.31
C ARG A 34 -13.85 -9.39 -27.81
N GLU A 35 -13.12 -8.29 -27.64
CA GLU A 35 -11.68 -8.21 -27.93
C GLU A 35 -10.89 -9.26 -27.16
N ILE A 36 -11.17 -9.43 -25.86
CA ILE A 36 -10.51 -10.45 -25.03
C ILE A 36 -10.82 -11.87 -25.49
N VAL A 37 -12.07 -12.14 -25.89
CA VAL A 37 -12.48 -13.45 -26.43
C VAL A 37 -11.73 -13.76 -27.73
N GLU A 38 -11.55 -12.77 -28.60
CA GLU A 38 -10.81 -12.91 -29.86
C GLU A 38 -9.31 -13.10 -29.65
N GLU A 39 -8.71 -12.31 -28.72
CA GLU A 39 -7.28 -12.38 -28.43
C GLU A 39 -6.88 -13.64 -27.64
N LYS A 40 -7.75 -14.13 -26.76
CA LYS A 40 -7.45 -15.20 -25.81
C LYS A 40 -8.53 -16.29 -25.75
N PRO A 41 -8.90 -16.90 -26.85
CA PRO A 41 -10.05 -17.82 -26.93
C PRO A 41 -9.92 -19.06 -26.04
N ASN A 42 -8.70 -19.49 -25.73
CA ASN A 42 -8.41 -20.69 -24.92
C ASN A 42 -8.03 -20.37 -23.47
N SER A 43 -8.15 -19.12 -23.05
CA SER A 43 -7.77 -18.75 -21.69
C SER A 43 -8.86 -19.05 -20.69
N ARG A 44 -8.50 -19.76 -19.63
CA ARG A 44 -9.38 -20.02 -18.48
C ARG A 44 -9.21 -19.00 -17.34
N TYR A 45 -8.26 -18.09 -17.48
CA TYR A 45 -7.92 -17.13 -16.43
C TYR A 45 -7.54 -15.77 -17.04
N VAL A 46 -8.51 -14.89 -17.13
CA VAL A 46 -8.29 -13.51 -17.58
C VAL A 46 -8.77 -12.56 -16.48
N ILE A 47 -7.86 -11.79 -15.91
CA ILE A 47 -8.21 -10.77 -14.92
C ILE A 47 -8.84 -9.58 -15.65
N LEU A 48 -10.14 -9.35 -15.44
CA LEU A 48 -10.87 -8.24 -16.05
C LEU A 48 -10.84 -6.98 -15.17
N LYS A 49 -10.96 -7.14 -13.85
CA LYS A 49 -11.00 -6.01 -12.93
C LYS A 49 -10.45 -6.42 -11.57
N LYS A 50 -9.58 -5.56 -10.98
CA LYS A 50 -9.09 -5.66 -9.61
C LYS A 50 -9.77 -4.63 -8.73
N GLY A 51 -9.68 -4.78 -7.40
CA GLY A 51 -10.18 -3.81 -6.43
C GLY A 51 -11.69 -3.59 -6.53
N ILE A 52 -12.48 -4.67 -6.64
CA ILE A 52 -13.94 -4.60 -6.62
C ILE A 52 -14.38 -4.46 -5.16
N ASP A 53 -15.20 -3.45 -4.91
CA ASP A 53 -15.79 -3.24 -3.59
C ASP A 53 -16.80 -4.34 -3.21
N TYR A 54 -17.01 -4.49 -1.90
CA TYR A 54 -17.87 -5.53 -1.35
C TYR A 54 -19.33 -5.44 -1.84
N GLU A 55 -19.86 -4.21 -2.02
CA GLU A 55 -21.24 -4.04 -2.48
C GLU A 55 -21.44 -4.53 -3.90
N THR A 56 -20.48 -4.22 -4.78
CA THR A 56 -20.46 -4.67 -6.17
C THR A 56 -20.31 -6.20 -6.25
N ALA A 57 -19.44 -6.76 -5.42
CA ALA A 57 -19.26 -8.21 -5.32
C ALA A 57 -20.56 -8.91 -4.83
N GLN A 58 -21.24 -8.33 -3.86
CA GLN A 58 -22.51 -8.86 -3.35
C GLN A 58 -23.62 -8.86 -4.42
N LYS A 59 -23.78 -7.75 -5.16
CA LYS A 59 -24.74 -7.65 -6.26
C LYS A 59 -24.49 -8.72 -7.34
N TYR A 60 -23.22 -9.00 -7.63
CA TYR A 60 -22.89 -10.09 -8.56
C TYR A 60 -23.21 -11.47 -7.97
N ASN A 61 -22.91 -11.71 -6.69
CA ASN A 61 -23.21 -12.98 -6.04
C ASN A 61 -24.72 -13.26 -5.98
N GLU A 62 -25.55 -12.23 -5.80
CA GLU A 62 -27.01 -12.36 -5.91
C GLU A 62 -27.44 -12.84 -7.30
N ILE A 63 -26.88 -12.25 -8.36
CA ILE A 63 -27.13 -12.66 -9.74
C ILE A 63 -26.62 -14.08 -10.00
N LYS A 64 -25.44 -14.43 -9.51
CA LYS A 64 -24.85 -15.76 -9.67
C LYS A 64 -25.70 -16.84 -9.00
N ASN A 65 -26.33 -16.54 -7.88
CA ASN A 65 -27.18 -17.48 -7.12
C ASN A 65 -28.60 -17.56 -7.69
N ASP A 66 -29.05 -16.56 -8.45
CA ASP A 66 -30.35 -16.52 -9.11
C ASP A 66 -30.27 -17.23 -10.46
N THR A 67 -30.17 -18.55 -10.41
CA THR A 67 -30.06 -19.40 -11.62
C THR A 67 -31.37 -19.50 -12.40
N GLU A 68 -32.50 -19.11 -11.82
CA GLU A 68 -33.79 -19.09 -12.50
C GLU A 68 -33.88 -17.94 -13.51
N ASN A 69 -33.44 -16.72 -13.10
CA ASN A 69 -33.48 -15.54 -13.96
C ASN A 69 -32.21 -15.37 -14.79
N TYR A 70 -31.09 -15.95 -14.34
CA TYR A 70 -29.77 -15.83 -14.99
C TYR A 70 -29.13 -17.20 -15.29
N PRO A 71 -29.83 -18.13 -15.98
CA PRO A 71 -29.31 -19.51 -16.16
C PRO A 71 -28.07 -19.57 -17.03
N ASN A 72 -27.89 -18.61 -17.92
CA ASN A 72 -26.85 -18.58 -18.97
C ASN A 72 -25.67 -17.65 -18.65
N VAL A 73 -25.54 -17.16 -17.41
CA VAL A 73 -24.36 -16.39 -16.97
C VAL A 73 -23.29 -17.36 -16.53
N LYS A 74 -22.22 -17.50 -17.32
CA LYS A 74 -21.15 -18.50 -17.10
C LYS A 74 -19.77 -17.88 -17.27
N GLY A 75 -18.76 -18.50 -16.67
CA GLY A 75 -17.35 -18.14 -16.86
C GLY A 75 -16.88 -16.94 -16.08
N ILE A 76 -17.66 -16.41 -15.12
CA ILE A 76 -17.22 -15.33 -14.25
C ILE A 76 -17.08 -15.84 -12.82
N TRP A 77 -15.98 -15.51 -12.16
CA TRP A 77 -15.86 -15.68 -10.72
C TRP A 77 -15.08 -14.56 -10.06
N LEU A 78 -15.28 -14.41 -8.77
CA LEU A 78 -14.56 -13.49 -7.93
C LEU A 78 -13.51 -14.26 -7.13
N GLU A 79 -12.33 -13.73 -7.04
CA GLU A 79 -11.31 -14.14 -6.08
C GLU A 79 -11.17 -13.06 -5.02
N ASP A 80 -11.01 -13.48 -3.78
CA ASP A 80 -10.73 -12.57 -2.69
C ASP A 80 -9.32 -12.00 -2.88
N ASP A 81 -9.22 -10.68 -2.79
CA ASP A 81 -7.97 -9.94 -2.84
C ASP A 81 -7.87 -9.10 -1.57
N TYR A 82 -6.75 -9.21 -0.87
CA TYR A 82 -6.52 -8.46 0.36
C TYR A 82 -5.73 -7.20 0.02
N ASN A 83 -6.32 -6.05 0.31
CA ASN A 83 -5.66 -4.78 0.09
C ASN A 83 -5.28 -4.16 1.43
N ARG A 84 -4.02 -3.76 1.56
CA ARG A 84 -3.53 -3.06 2.73
C ARG A 84 -4.09 -1.64 2.75
N THR A 85 -4.66 -1.22 3.88
CA THR A 85 -5.20 0.14 4.05
C THR A 85 -4.53 0.80 5.25
N TYR A 86 -4.11 2.04 5.07
CA TYR A 86 -3.45 2.86 6.08
C TYR A 86 -4.39 3.98 6.52
N PRO A 87 -5.07 3.84 7.69
CA PRO A 87 -6.13 4.78 8.10
C PRO A 87 -5.66 6.21 8.31
N TYR A 88 -4.38 6.41 8.62
CA TYR A 88 -3.79 7.73 8.88
C TYR A 88 -2.99 8.29 7.70
N ASN A 89 -3.13 7.73 6.53
CA ASN A 89 -2.54 8.15 5.27
C ASN A 89 -1.02 8.41 5.34
N THR A 90 -0.61 9.61 5.78
CA THR A 90 0.79 10.06 5.79
C THR A 90 1.53 9.81 7.11
N LEU A 91 0.81 9.45 8.17
CA LEU A 91 1.39 9.36 9.51
C LEU A 91 2.45 8.25 9.59
N ALA A 92 3.65 8.62 10.03
CA ALA A 92 4.82 7.75 10.16
C ALA A 92 5.12 6.96 8.85
N SER A 93 4.97 7.63 7.69
CA SER A 93 5.07 6.99 6.38
C SER A 93 6.38 6.24 6.18
N ASP A 94 7.50 6.83 6.59
CA ASP A 94 8.84 6.26 6.42
C ASP A 94 9.11 5.09 7.34
N VAL A 95 8.44 5.08 8.51
CA VAL A 95 8.58 4.00 9.51
C VAL A 95 7.70 2.82 9.14
N ILE A 96 6.42 3.09 8.86
CA ILE A 96 5.44 2.04 8.54
C ILE A 96 5.78 1.42 7.19
N GLY A 97 5.98 2.27 6.17
CA GLY A 97 6.15 1.81 4.81
C GLY A 97 4.83 1.35 4.17
N PHE A 98 4.93 0.80 2.98
CA PHE A 98 3.76 0.35 2.22
C PHE A 98 3.99 -1.01 1.56
N THR A 99 2.90 -1.62 1.10
CA THR A 99 2.92 -2.85 0.31
C THR A 99 2.65 -2.56 -1.16
N TYR A 100 3.13 -3.42 -2.05
CA TYR A 100 2.79 -3.41 -3.46
C TYR A 100 1.99 -4.67 -3.83
N SER A 101 1.75 -4.91 -5.10
CA SER A 101 0.90 -6.01 -5.58
C SER A 101 1.22 -7.34 -4.89
N GLY A 102 0.18 -7.99 -4.35
CA GLY A 102 0.30 -9.25 -3.63
C GLY A 102 0.59 -9.10 -2.14
N ASN A 103 0.35 -7.92 -1.56
CA ASN A 103 0.58 -7.60 -0.14
C ASN A 103 2.04 -7.83 0.32
N ILE A 104 3.00 -7.65 -0.58
CA ILE A 104 4.41 -7.75 -0.27
C ILE A 104 4.91 -6.40 0.22
N GLY A 105 5.53 -6.36 1.40
CA GLY A 105 6.10 -5.14 1.97
C GLY A 105 7.22 -4.58 1.09
N ALA A 106 7.11 -3.29 0.72
CA ALA A 106 8.09 -2.60 -0.11
C ALA A 106 9.21 -1.96 0.70
N ILE A 107 8.86 -1.23 1.74
CA ILE A 107 9.77 -0.49 2.62
C ILE A 107 9.27 -0.52 4.08
N GLY A 108 10.05 0.02 5.00
CA GLY A 108 9.70 0.21 6.41
C GLY A 108 9.38 -1.09 7.15
N ILE A 109 8.50 -1.00 8.13
CA ILE A 109 8.02 -2.13 8.92
C ILE A 109 7.32 -3.17 8.03
N GLU A 110 6.56 -2.74 7.03
CA GLU A 110 5.90 -3.64 6.09
C GLU A 110 6.90 -4.57 5.38
N SER A 111 8.08 -4.06 5.03
CA SER A 111 9.13 -4.87 4.43
C SER A 111 9.91 -5.68 5.46
N ALA A 112 10.31 -5.05 6.57
CA ALA A 112 11.16 -5.68 7.59
C ALA A 112 10.47 -6.86 8.29
N TYR A 113 9.15 -6.77 8.48
CA TYR A 113 8.34 -7.80 9.14
C TYR A 113 7.37 -8.52 8.19
N ASN A 114 7.63 -8.44 6.88
CA ASN A 114 6.78 -9.07 5.87
C ASN A 114 6.49 -10.54 6.20
N ASP A 115 7.52 -11.33 6.49
CA ASP A 115 7.37 -12.76 6.78
C ASP A 115 6.56 -13.06 8.05
N VAL A 116 6.54 -12.11 9.00
CA VAL A 116 5.78 -12.23 10.26
C VAL A 116 4.33 -11.85 10.04
N MET A 117 4.08 -10.81 9.24
CA MET A 117 2.73 -10.28 8.98
C MET A 117 2.01 -11.03 7.86
N THR A 118 2.75 -11.60 6.91
CA THR A 118 2.18 -12.40 5.84
C THR A 118 1.75 -13.75 6.40
N GLY A 119 0.48 -14.09 6.20
CA GLY A 119 -0.06 -15.38 6.57
C GLY A 119 0.36 -16.49 5.60
N THR A 120 -0.34 -17.59 5.66
CA THR A 120 -0.19 -18.68 4.69
C THR A 120 -1.51 -18.85 3.95
N ASP A 121 -1.46 -18.78 2.63
CA ASP A 121 -2.64 -18.93 1.80
C ASP A 121 -3.27 -20.32 1.99
N GLY A 122 -4.58 -20.33 1.99
CA GLY A 122 -5.36 -21.56 1.92
C GLY A 122 -5.23 -22.18 0.53
N ARG A 123 -5.63 -23.42 0.44
CA ARG A 123 -5.70 -24.14 -0.84
C ARG A 123 -7.00 -24.91 -0.92
N GLU A 124 -7.65 -24.78 -2.05
CA GLU A 124 -8.81 -25.58 -2.41
C GLU A 124 -8.45 -26.43 -3.62
N TYR A 125 -8.61 -27.73 -3.51
CA TYR A 125 -8.36 -28.66 -4.60
C TYR A 125 -9.41 -29.77 -4.59
N GLY A 126 -9.85 -30.13 -5.78
CA GLY A 126 -10.77 -31.24 -5.99
C GLY A 126 -10.04 -32.41 -6.63
N TYR A 127 -10.40 -33.61 -6.27
CA TYR A 127 -10.04 -34.84 -6.98
C TYR A 127 -11.29 -35.67 -7.24
N LEU A 128 -11.26 -36.44 -8.30
CA LEU A 128 -12.30 -37.44 -8.57
C LEU A 128 -12.01 -38.65 -7.72
N ASP A 129 -13.01 -39.11 -6.97
CA ASP A 129 -12.94 -40.40 -6.29
C ASP A 129 -13.19 -41.56 -7.25
N GLU A 130 -13.20 -42.81 -6.73
CA GLU A 130 -13.41 -44.02 -7.52
C GLU A 130 -14.80 -44.09 -8.16
N ASP A 131 -15.75 -43.24 -7.71
CA ASP A 131 -17.12 -43.16 -8.20
C ASP A 131 -17.35 -41.95 -9.12
N ASP A 132 -16.29 -41.29 -9.62
CA ASP A 132 -16.32 -40.05 -10.43
C ASP A 132 -16.99 -38.86 -9.72
N THR A 133 -17.06 -38.90 -8.39
CA THR A 133 -17.59 -37.77 -7.58
C THR A 133 -16.43 -36.81 -7.25
N VAL A 134 -16.67 -35.52 -7.40
CA VAL A 134 -15.67 -34.49 -7.06
C VAL A 134 -15.63 -34.31 -5.54
N GLU A 135 -14.62 -34.88 -4.88
CA GLU A 135 -14.31 -34.52 -3.49
C GLU A 135 -13.50 -33.24 -3.41
N GLN A 136 -13.99 -32.31 -2.62
CA GLN A 136 -13.40 -31.01 -2.43
C GLN A 136 -12.63 -30.98 -1.11
N ASN A 137 -11.33 -30.72 -1.19
CA ASN A 137 -10.48 -30.63 -0.01
C ASN A 137 -10.04 -29.17 0.18
N VAL A 138 -10.41 -28.59 1.33
CA VAL A 138 -10.10 -27.21 1.66
C VAL A 138 -9.06 -27.15 2.78
N LYS A 139 -7.89 -26.63 2.48
CA LYS A 139 -6.89 -26.26 3.48
C LYS A 139 -7.09 -24.80 3.83
N ALA A 140 -7.57 -24.52 5.04
CA ALA A 140 -7.83 -23.16 5.49
C ALA A 140 -6.57 -22.28 5.48
N ALA A 141 -6.73 -21.01 5.13
CA ALA A 141 -5.70 -19.99 5.26
C ALA A 141 -5.34 -19.77 6.74
N LYS A 142 -4.11 -19.36 7.00
CA LYS A 142 -3.64 -18.95 8.33
C LYS A 142 -3.25 -17.47 8.29
N ASN A 143 -3.84 -16.68 9.17
CA ASN A 143 -3.50 -15.26 9.30
C ASN A 143 -2.06 -15.07 9.76
N GLY A 144 -1.43 -14.00 9.31
CA GLY A 144 -0.16 -13.53 9.85
C GLY A 144 -0.31 -12.93 11.25
N ASN A 145 0.81 -12.53 11.83
CA ASN A 145 0.83 -11.91 13.15
C ASN A 145 0.71 -10.38 13.05
N ASN A 146 0.29 -9.75 14.14
CA ASN A 146 0.28 -8.30 14.27
C ASN A 146 1.65 -7.82 14.77
N VAL A 147 2.09 -6.66 14.25
CA VAL A 147 3.27 -5.94 14.75
C VAL A 147 2.76 -4.73 15.54
N VAL A 148 3.18 -4.60 16.79
CA VAL A 148 2.87 -3.46 17.66
C VAL A 148 4.12 -2.61 17.79
N THR A 149 4.01 -1.32 17.44
CA THR A 149 5.11 -0.36 17.53
C THR A 149 5.02 0.45 18.81
N THR A 150 6.11 1.10 19.20
CA THR A 150 6.17 2.04 20.32
C THR A 150 5.79 3.47 19.92
N ILE A 151 5.47 3.71 18.65
CA ILE A 151 5.09 5.04 18.15
C ILE A 151 3.79 5.50 18.81
N ASP A 152 3.84 6.66 19.43
CA ASP A 152 2.67 7.36 19.97
C ASP A 152 2.06 8.22 18.87
N ILE A 153 0.81 7.91 18.50
CA ILE A 153 0.10 8.58 17.41
C ILE A 153 -0.01 10.10 17.66
N THR A 154 -0.21 10.50 18.90
CA THR A 154 -0.37 11.91 19.26
C THR A 154 0.94 12.66 19.09
N LEU A 155 2.03 12.11 19.62
CA LEU A 155 3.37 12.70 19.46
C LEU A 155 3.79 12.73 18.00
N GLN A 156 3.58 11.66 17.28
CA GLN A 156 3.89 11.57 15.84
C GLN A 156 3.15 12.66 15.05
N SER A 157 1.84 12.81 15.28
CA SER A 157 1.02 13.82 14.60
C SER A 157 1.48 15.25 14.92
N ILE A 158 1.89 15.51 16.16
CA ILE A 158 2.42 16.83 16.58
C ILE A 158 3.74 17.10 15.86
N VAL A 159 4.64 16.14 15.84
CA VAL A 159 5.96 16.28 15.19
C VAL A 159 5.79 16.54 13.70
N GLU A 160 5.00 15.74 13.01
CA GLU A 160 4.76 15.91 11.56
C GLU A 160 4.13 17.27 11.24
N LYS A 161 3.15 17.71 12.04
CA LYS A 161 2.54 19.03 11.88
C LYS A 161 3.57 20.14 11.96
N TYR A 162 4.46 20.11 12.95
CA TYR A 162 5.46 21.18 13.11
C TYR A 162 6.58 21.09 12.06
N ILE A 163 6.96 19.89 11.62
CA ILE A 163 7.88 19.73 10.49
C ILE A 163 7.27 20.33 9.22
N GLN A 164 6.02 20.04 8.94
CA GLN A 164 5.32 20.59 7.78
C GLN A 164 5.24 22.12 7.86
N GLN A 165 4.79 22.66 8.98
CA GLN A 165 4.70 24.12 9.19
C GLN A 165 6.05 24.79 8.99
N PHE A 166 7.11 24.25 9.57
CA PHE A 166 8.47 24.78 9.39
C PHE A 166 8.88 24.82 7.91
N ASN A 167 8.63 23.74 7.19
CA ASN A 167 8.99 23.66 5.77
C ASN A 167 8.14 24.59 4.89
N GLU A 168 6.86 24.79 5.22
CA GLU A 168 5.98 25.75 4.54
C GLU A 168 6.43 27.20 4.77
N GLU A 169 6.81 27.55 6.00
CA GLU A 169 7.26 28.90 6.37
C GLU A 169 8.58 29.26 5.69
N HIS A 170 9.48 28.28 5.45
CA HIS A 170 10.79 28.48 4.86
C HIS A 170 10.87 28.08 3.38
N ALA A 171 9.75 27.81 2.74
CA ALA A 171 9.73 27.44 1.32
C ALA A 171 10.19 28.58 0.44
N GLY A 172 11.17 28.31 -0.41
CA GLY A 172 11.72 29.29 -1.38
C GLY A 172 12.73 30.27 -0.80
N GLU A 173 13.15 30.13 0.45
CA GLU A 173 14.27 30.91 1.02
C GLU A 173 15.61 30.50 0.39
N GLU A 174 16.60 31.39 0.42
CA GLU A 174 17.93 31.13 -0.12
C GLU A 174 18.60 29.98 0.63
N GLY A 175 18.94 28.91 -0.11
CA GLY A 175 19.52 27.70 0.44
C GLY A 175 18.49 26.60 0.83
N SER A 176 17.20 26.92 0.81
CA SER A 176 16.13 25.94 0.98
C SER A 176 15.70 25.32 -0.36
N GLY A 177 15.04 24.18 -0.30
CA GLY A 177 14.38 23.57 -1.48
C GLY A 177 13.10 24.31 -1.87
N VAL A 178 12.46 23.88 -2.95
CA VAL A 178 11.16 24.42 -3.40
C VAL A 178 10.08 24.23 -2.33
N THR A 179 10.23 23.19 -1.50
CA THR A 179 9.31 22.77 -0.44
C THR A 179 9.81 23.07 0.98
N GLY A 180 10.80 23.96 1.14
CA GLY A 180 11.45 24.25 2.42
C GLY A 180 12.83 23.60 2.54
N SER A 181 13.12 22.96 3.65
CA SER A 181 14.39 22.27 3.83
C SER A 181 14.57 21.11 2.86
N LYS A 182 15.82 20.77 2.57
CA LYS A 182 16.16 19.65 1.70
C LYS A 182 15.72 18.31 2.30
N ASN A 183 15.94 18.16 3.60
CA ASN A 183 15.47 17.07 4.46
C ASN A 183 15.35 17.60 5.88
N THR A 184 14.24 17.29 6.52
CA THR A 184 14.05 17.54 7.96
C THR A 184 13.67 16.22 8.61
N ALA A 185 14.32 15.88 9.70
CA ALA A 185 13.97 14.68 10.46
C ALA A 185 13.93 14.96 11.96
N VAL A 186 13.00 14.34 12.64
CA VAL A 186 12.86 14.40 14.10
C VAL A 186 12.61 13.00 14.64
N MET A 187 13.40 12.61 15.64
CA MET A 187 13.22 11.37 16.39
C MET A 187 13.04 11.69 17.87
N ILE A 188 12.00 11.17 18.48
CA ILE A 188 11.74 11.28 19.92
C ILE A 188 11.85 9.90 20.53
N MET A 189 12.78 9.76 21.47
CA MET A 189 13.07 8.49 22.15
C MET A 189 12.96 8.66 23.67
N ASN A 190 12.42 7.65 24.33
CA ASN A 190 12.49 7.53 25.79
C ASN A 190 13.89 7.04 26.18
N PRO A 191 14.71 7.86 26.86
CA PRO A 191 16.09 7.48 27.15
C PRO A 191 16.22 6.37 28.18
N ASN A 192 15.17 6.09 28.97
CA ASN A 192 15.19 5.04 29.99
C ASN A 192 14.86 3.66 29.44
N THR A 193 14.01 3.59 28.41
CA THR A 193 13.54 2.33 27.84
C THR A 193 14.11 2.05 26.45
N GLY A 194 14.57 3.10 25.76
CA GLY A 194 15.01 3.02 24.36
C GLY A 194 13.85 2.99 23.35
N GLU A 195 12.61 3.16 23.82
CA GLU A 195 11.44 3.19 22.95
C GLU A 195 11.44 4.45 22.08
N ILE A 196 11.25 4.29 20.78
CA ILE A 196 11.02 5.39 19.85
C ILE A 196 9.53 5.72 19.87
N LEU A 197 9.22 6.94 20.34
CA LEU A 197 7.85 7.40 20.51
C LEU A 197 7.33 8.18 19.30
N ALA A 198 8.23 8.83 18.56
CA ALA A 198 7.93 9.45 17.29
C ALA A 198 9.16 9.46 16.40
N GLU A 199 8.97 9.26 15.11
CA GLU A 199 10.00 9.35 14.09
C GLU A 199 9.36 9.85 12.81
N ALA A 200 9.77 11.03 12.37
CA ALA A 200 9.19 11.67 11.20
C ALA A 200 10.26 12.34 10.37
N SER A 201 10.12 12.27 9.07
CA SER A 201 10.93 13.02 8.12
C SER A 201 10.06 13.79 7.12
N TYR A 202 10.65 14.75 6.42
CA TYR A 202 10.00 15.54 5.41
C TYR A 202 10.91 15.63 4.17
N PRO A 203 10.38 15.49 2.96
CA PRO A 203 8.95 15.31 2.62
C PRO A 203 8.43 13.91 2.95
N ASN A 204 7.15 13.83 3.35
CA ASN A 204 6.43 12.58 3.58
C ASN A 204 5.53 12.22 2.37
N PHE A 205 4.88 11.07 2.40
CA PHE A 205 4.02 10.58 1.32
C PHE A 205 2.79 9.85 1.87
N ASP A 206 1.74 9.73 1.04
CA ASP A 206 0.55 8.96 1.39
C ASP A 206 0.81 7.46 1.19
N LEU A 207 0.71 6.69 2.28
CA LEU A 207 0.90 5.24 2.30
C LEU A 207 -0.10 4.48 1.41
N ASN A 208 -1.31 5.03 1.23
CA ASN A 208 -2.31 4.44 0.34
C ASN A 208 -2.05 4.75 -1.15
N LYS A 209 -1.26 5.82 -1.42
CA LYS A 209 -0.90 6.28 -2.76
C LYS A 209 0.58 6.66 -2.84
N PRO A 210 1.50 5.77 -2.57
CA PRO A 210 2.92 6.11 -2.37
C PRO A 210 3.62 6.68 -3.61
N ARG A 211 3.00 6.58 -4.78
CA ARG A 211 3.50 7.16 -6.04
C ARG A 211 2.87 8.50 -6.40
N ASP A 212 1.88 8.94 -5.64
CA ASP A 212 1.19 10.20 -5.86
C ASP A 212 1.96 11.33 -5.16
N LEU A 213 2.70 12.09 -5.92
CA LEU A 213 3.46 13.26 -5.46
C LEU A 213 2.78 14.58 -5.84
N SER A 214 1.47 14.58 -6.04
CA SER A 214 0.70 15.79 -6.40
C SER A 214 0.80 16.92 -5.38
N SER A 215 1.13 16.61 -4.12
CA SER A 215 1.41 17.61 -3.08
C SER A 215 2.75 18.35 -3.27
N ILE A 216 3.70 17.75 -3.99
CA ILE A 216 5.06 18.28 -4.17
C ILE A 216 5.27 18.78 -5.61
N TYR A 217 4.74 18.07 -6.58
CA TYR A 217 4.89 18.35 -8.00
C TYR A 217 3.53 18.59 -8.67
N SER A 218 3.43 19.61 -9.53
CA SER A 218 2.27 19.71 -10.42
C SER A 218 2.31 18.59 -11.46
N GLU A 219 1.13 18.15 -11.92
CA GLU A 219 1.00 17.07 -12.90
C GLU A 219 1.83 17.32 -14.18
N GLU A 220 1.84 18.56 -14.65
CA GLU A 220 2.63 18.96 -15.82
C GLU A 220 4.14 18.77 -15.60
N LYS A 221 4.64 19.18 -14.43
CA LYS A 221 6.06 19.04 -14.08
C LYS A 221 6.43 17.59 -13.88
N TRP A 222 5.56 16.82 -13.23
CA TRP A 222 5.80 15.40 -12.98
C TRP A 222 5.87 14.60 -14.28
N ASN A 223 4.94 14.83 -15.21
CA ASN A 223 4.91 14.15 -16.51
C ASN A 223 6.05 14.57 -17.45
N ALA A 224 6.70 15.70 -17.20
CA ALA A 224 7.87 16.14 -17.95
C ALA A 224 9.17 15.49 -17.51
N ILE A 225 9.20 14.82 -16.37
CA ILE A 225 10.38 14.13 -15.82
C ILE A 225 10.45 12.73 -16.44
N ASP A 226 11.67 12.32 -16.84
CA ASP A 226 11.91 10.96 -17.34
C ASP A 226 11.58 9.90 -16.30
N GLU A 227 11.06 8.74 -16.72
CA GLU A 227 10.59 7.67 -15.82
C GLU A 227 11.67 7.21 -14.83
N LYS A 228 12.93 7.18 -15.27
CA LYS A 228 14.07 6.83 -14.42
C LYS A 228 14.29 7.85 -13.30
N ASP A 229 14.16 9.14 -13.63
CA ASP A 229 14.32 10.21 -12.65
C ASP A 229 13.11 10.29 -11.72
N GLN A 230 11.89 9.99 -12.19
CA GLN A 230 10.73 9.81 -11.35
C GLN A 230 10.95 8.71 -10.30
N LEU A 231 11.51 7.57 -10.70
CA LEU A 231 11.83 6.48 -9.78
C LEU A 231 12.92 6.86 -8.77
N ASN A 232 13.91 7.65 -9.18
CA ASN A 232 14.94 8.16 -8.27
C ASN A 232 14.34 9.11 -7.22
N ILE A 233 13.47 10.01 -7.64
CA ILE A 233 12.75 10.94 -6.74
C ILE A 233 11.87 10.17 -5.76
N LEU A 234 11.06 9.23 -6.24
CA LEU A 234 10.22 8.37 -5.39
C LEU A 234 11.07 7.62 -4.36
N SER A 235 12.17 7.00 -4.80
CA SER A 235 13.08 6.27 -3.92
C SER A 235 13.71 7.16 -2.86
N SER A 236 13.99 8.43 -3.17
CA SER A 236 14.52 9.38 -2.19
C SER A 236 13.50 9.80 -1.16
N ILE A 237 12.22 9.93 -1.55
CA ILE A 237 11.12 10.31 -0.65
C ILE A 237 10.71 9.12 0.24
N TRP A 238 10.73 7.90 -0.29
CA TRP A 238 10.41 6.68 0.48
C TRP A 238 11.51 6.27 1.46
N ARG A 239 12.65 6.92 1.38
CA ARG A 239 13.81 6.57 2.20
C ARG A 239 13.69 7.24 3.56
N ASN A 240 13.75 6.45 4.63
CA ASN A 240 13.77 6.97 5.98
C ASN A 240 15.09 7.69 6.26
N PHE A 241 15.03 9.01 6.34
CA PHE A 241 16.20 9.86 6.55
C PHE A 241 16.87 9.59 7.91
N CYS A 242 16.10 9.32 8.96
CA CYS A 242 16.62 9.10 10.31
C CYS A 242 17.60 7.91 10.40
N VAL A 243 17.41 6.88 9.56
CA VAL A 243 18.21 5.65 9.61
C VAL A 243 19.10 5.40 8.40
N SER A 244 18.83 6.09 7.28
CA SER A 244 19.49 5.79 6.00
C SER A 244 20.52 6.82 5.56
N ASP A 245 20.49 8.04 6.13
CA ASP A 245 21.34 9.13 5.70
C ASP A 245 22.36 9.53 6.75
N ALA A 246 23.54 9.91 6.28
CA ALA A 246 24.56 10.52 7.09
C ALA A 246 24.47 12.05 6.99
N PHE A 247 24.64 12.75 8.08
CA PHE A 247 24.68 14.21 8.13
C PHE A 247 25.87 14.71 8.96
N GLU A 248 26.27 15.94 8.69
CA GLU A 248 27.30 16.60 9.49
C GLU A 248 26.66 17.15 10.78
N PRO A 249 27.04 16.67 11.97
CA PRO A 249 26.46 17.12 13.23
C PRO A 249 26.96 18.51 13.59
N GLY A 250 26.19 19.56 13.30
CA GLY A 250 26.57 20.94 13.59
C GLY A 250 26.39 21.35 15.06
N VAL A 251 25.31 20.92 15.71
CA VAL A 251 24.92 21.37 17.06
C VAL A 251 25.29 20.37 18.17
N TYR A 252 25.84 19.21 17.82
CA TYR A 252 26.22 18.18 18.81
C TYR A 252 27.24 18.69 19.82
N ASP A 253 28.19 19.50 19.39
CA ASP A 253 29.22 20.08 20.25
C ASP A 253 28.66 21.08 21.27
N GLU A 254 27.61 21.84 20.92
CA GLU A 254 26.98 22.78 21.85
C GLU A 254 26.23 22.07 22.97
N THR A 255 25.56 20.95 22.69
CA THR A 255 24.83 20.16 23.70
C THR A 255 25.80 19.49 24.67
N ILE A 256 26.89 18.94 24.18
CA ILE A 256 27.96 18.37 24.99
C ILE A 256 28.63 19.45 25.84
N HIS A 257 28.87 20.63 25.30
CA HIS A 257 29.40 21.77 26.04
C HIS A 257 28.42 22.29 27.11
N CYS A 258 27.12 22.31 26.87
CA CYS A 258 26.11 22.64 27.87
C CYS A 258 26.11 21.61 29.03
N CYS A 259 26.17 20.33 28.74
CA CYS A 259 26.19 19.28 29.76
C CYS A 259 27.47 19.30 30.59
N SER A 260 28.62 19.57 29.96
CA SER A 260 29.89 19.72 30.69
C SER A 260 29.90 20.94 31.61
N ARG A 261 29.37 22.09 31.18
CA ARG A 261 29.23 23.30 32.02
C ARG A 261 28.25 23.12 33.18
N ILE A 262 27.20 22.32 33.04
CA ILE A 262 26.27 21.98 34.13
C ILE A 262 26.98 21.07 35.16
N GLY A 263 27.78 20.12 34.70
CA GLY A 263 28.61 19.25 35.54
C GLY A 263 29.63 20.06 36.38
N ASP A 264 30.31 21.00 35.75
CA ASP A 264 31.32 21.84 36.42
C ASP A 264 30.71 22.81 37.45
N ARG A 265 29.49 23.32 37.23
CA ARG A 265 28.82 24.18 38.24
C ARG A 265 28.45 23.44 39.52
N ASN A 266 28.20 22.15 39.45
CA ASN A 266 27.91 21.36 40.65
C ASN A 266 29.18 20.98 41.44
N SER A 267 30.36 21.04 40.84
CA SER A 267 31.64 20.82 41.54
C SER A 267 32.09 22.02 42.40
N TYR A 268 31.57 23.23 42.11
CA TYR A 268 31.87 24.43 42.88
C TYR A 268 30.94 24.69 44.09
N ARG A 269 30.02 23.80 44.39
CA ARG A 269 29.10 23.91 45.55
C ARG A 269 29.36 22.89 46.64
N ARG A 270 30.62 22.44 46.82
CA ARG A 270 31.07 21.72 48.01
C ARG A 270 32.12 22.53 48.80
#